data_b2d348eceaf618686bd05dbc34ba8790
#
_entry.id   b2d348eceaf618686bd05dbc34ba8790
#
_cell.length_a   1.000
_cell.length_b   1.000
_cell.length_c   1.000
_cell.angle_alpha   90.00
_cell.angle_beta   90.00
_cell.angle_gamma   90.00
#
_symmetry.space_group_name_H-M   'P 1'
#
loop_
_entity.id
_entity.type
_entity.pdbx_description
1 polymer ?
#
loop_
_entity_poly.entity_id
_entity_poly.type
_entity_poly.pdbx_seq_one_letter_code
_entity_poly.pdbx_strand_id
1 'polypeptide(L)'
;EALKGDDQLAISEAVVRNFIADYFTWTNKDGNYEVGGLQYIYGPMFTSFQEQSRWEFYKDLDFYISQYGRENLLEVSDITITSSAVAGNFELYSGEEFASFYIETTWNYKPSPKIDVDSFQKTGYFTVINNNGRYEIAQFFDHYD
;
A
#
# COMPACT_ATOMS: atom_id res chain seq x y z
N GLU A 1 -5.79 -27.76 2.43
CA GLU A 1 -5.87 -27.57 3.87
C GLU A 1 -6.00 -26.08 4.21
N ALA A 2 -6.95 -25.75 5.09
CA ALA A 2 -7.19 -24.37 5.47
C ALA A 2 -6.06 -23.85 6.37
N LEU A 3 -5.57 -22.64 6.08
CA LEU A 3 -4.58 -21.99 6.93
C LEU A 3 -5.20 -21.54 8.24
N LYS A 4 -4.41 -21.55 9.29
CA LYS A 4 -4.83 -20.99 10.59
C LYS A 4 -4.84 -19.46 10.50
N GLY A 5 -5.58 -18.81 11.40
CA GLY A 5 -5.67 -17.36 11.44
C GLY A 5 -4.31 -16.66 11.55
N ASP A 6 -3.41 -17.21 12.35
CA ASP A 6 -2.06 -16.63 12.50
C ASP A 6 -1.26 -16.69 11.21
N ASP A 7 -1.38 -17.78 10.46
CA ASP A 7 -0.69 -17.93 9.17
C ASP A 7 -1.26 -16.97 8.14
N GLN A 8 -2.57 -16.80 8.11
CA GLN A 8 -3.23 -15.86 7.21
C GLN A 8 -2.87 -14.42 7.55
N LEU A 9 -2.76 -14.12 8.84
CA LEU A 9 -2.35 -12.78 9.28
C LEU A 9 -0.92 -12.49 8.83
N ALA A 10 -0.01 -13.46 8.94
CA ALA A 10 1.37 -13.30 8.50
C ALA A 10 1.45 -13.05 6.98
N ILE A 11 0.64 -13.76 6.19
CA ILE A 11 0.57 -13.54 4.75
C ILE A 11 0.05 -12.13 4.46
N SER A 12 -0.98 -11.69 5.19
CA SER A 12 -1.56 -10.35 5.02
C SER A 12 -0.54 -9.26 5.34
N GLU A 13 0.26 -9.45 6.39
CA GLU A 13 1.35 -8.52 6.72
C GLU A 13 2.38 -8.44 5.61
N ALA A 14 2.73 -9.59 5.01
CA ALA A 14 3.68 -9.62 3.90
C ALA A 14 3.13 -8.89 2.67
N VAL A 15 1.84 -9.04 2.37
CA VAL A 15 1.18 -8.32 1.28
C VAL A 15 1.28 -6.82 1.50
N VAL A 16 0.99 -6.35 2.72
CA VAL A 16 1.05 -4.92 3.05
C VAL A 16 2.48 -4.40 2.93
N ARG A 17 3.47 -5.13 3.43
CA ARG A 17 4.87 -4.71 3.32
C ARG A 17 5.30 -4.57 1.86
N ASN A 18 4.94 -5.54 1.03
CA ASN A 18 5.28 -5.51 -0.39
C ASN A 18 4.57 -4.37 -1.11
N PHE A 19 3.31 -4.10 -0.76
CA PHE A 19 2.57 -2.98 -1.32
C PHE A 19 3.27 -1.65 -0.99
N ILE A 20 3.60 -1.44 0.29
CA ILE A 20 4.22 -0.18 0.73
C ILE A 20 5.56 0.01 0.03
N ALA A 21 6.38 -1.04 -0.04
CA ALA A 21 7.70 -0.96 -0.66
C ALA A 21 7.61 -0.56 -2.14
N ASP A 22 6.56 -1.00 -2.84
CA ASP A 22 6.40 -0.69 -4.26
C ASP A 22 5.64 0.63 -4.48
N TYR A 23 4.53 0.82 -3.77
CA TYR A 23 3.66 1.99 -3.96
C TYR A 23 4.36 3.30 -3.56
N PHE A 24 5.06 3.31 -2.45
CA PHE A 24 5.66 4.53 -1.89
C PHE A 24 7.12 4.74 -2.31
N THR A 25 7.67 3.91 -3.19
CA THR A 25 9.01 4.10 -3.73
C THR A 25 8.91 4.73 -5.11
N TRP A 26 9.53 5.92 -5.26
CA TRP A 26 9.53 6.65 -6.52
C TRP A 26 10.83 6.54 -7.30
N THR A 27 11.91 6.08 -6.66
CA THR A 27 13.24 5.98 -7.32
C THR A 27 13.24 5.04 -8.52
N ASN A 28 12.28 4.10 -8.57
CA ASN A 28 12.17 3.13 -9.67
C ASN A 28 11.01 3.44 -10.62
N LYS A 29 10.43 4.63 -10.54
CA LYS A 29 9.28 5.03 -11.37
C LYS A 29 9.73 6.00 -12.45
N ASP A 30 9.18 5.84 -13.66
CA ASP A 30 9.48 6.72 -14.78
C ASP A 30 8.46 7.86 -14.95
N GLY A 31 7.33 7.77 -14.29
CA GLY A 31 6.30 8.81 -14.35
C GLY A 31 5.07 8.43 -13.53
N ASN A 32 4.10 9.34 -13.44
CA ASN A 32 2.91 9.15 -12.64
C ASN A 32 1.99 8.03 -13.15
N TYR A 33 2.25 7.49 -14.32
CA TYR A 33 1.51 6.36 -14.87
C TYR A 33 1.98 5.02 -14.29
N GLU A 34 3.12 4.99 -13.61
CA GLU A 34 3.68 3.78 -13.02
C GLU A 34 3.30 3.63 -11.54
N VAL A 35 2.01 3.63 -11.24
CA VAL A 35 1.54 3.41 -9.86
C VAL A 35 1.96 2.02 -9.42
N GLY A 36 2.71 1.94 -8.31
CA GLY A 36 3.20 0.68 -7.78
C GLY A 36 2.17 -0.03 -6.92
N GLY A 37 2.40 -1.31 -6.63
CA GLY A 37 1.59 -2.07 -5.69
C GLY A 37 0.23 -2.52 -6.20
N LEU A 38 -0.11 -2.23 -7.45
CA LEU A 38 -1.44 -2.53 -7.99
C LEU A 38 -1.78 -4.01 -8.00
N GLN A 39 -0.78 -4.88 -8.09
CA GLN A 39 -0.98 -6.32 -8.08
C GLN A 39 -1.53 -6.83 -6.73
N TYR A 40 -1.47 -6.02 -5.69
CA TYR A 40 -1.96 -6.36 -4.37
C TYR A 40 -3.35 -5.81 -4.08
N ILE A 41 -3.93 -5.05 -5.00
CA ILE A 41 -5.24 -4.42 -4.82
C ILE A 41 -6.34 -5.37 -5.28
N TYR A 42 -7.45 -5.40 -4.53
CA TYR A 42 -8.63 -6.18 -4.89
C TYR A 42 -9.09 -5.79 -6.30
N GLY A 43 -9.26 -6.78 -7.19
CA GLY A 43 -9.46 -6.57 -8.61
C GLY A 43 -10.52 -5.55 -8.99
N PRO A 44 -11.76 -5.62 -8.43
CA PRO A 44 -12.80 -4.64 -8.75
C PRO A 44 -12.46 -3.19 -8.39
N MET A 45 -11.46 -2.98 -7.51
CA MET A 45 -11.02 -1.64 -7.09
C MET A 45 -9.81 -1.14 -7.87
N PHE A 46 -9.23 -1.97 -8.72
CA PHE A 46 -7.95 -1.71 -9.38
C PHE A 46 -7.95 -0.39 -10.16
N THR A 47 -8.89 -0.23 -11.07
CA THR A 47 -8.93 0.93 -11.96
C THR A 47 -9.14 2.24 -11.18
N SER A 48 -10.10 2.26 -10.26
CA SER A 48 -10.37 3.47 -9.49
C SER A 48 -9.21 3.83 -8.57
N PHE A 49 -8.56 2.83 -7.96
CA PHE A 49 -7.40 3.06 -7.12
C PHE A 49 -6.22 3.62 -7.95
N GLN A 50 -5.99 3.07 -9.13
CA GLN A 50 -4.94 3.54 -10.02
C GLN A 50 -5.15 5.00 -10.43
N GLU A 51 -6.38 5.34 -10.83
CA GLU A 51 -6.69 6.72 -11.20
C GLU A 51 -6.56 7.67 -10.02
N GLN A 52 -7.10 7.29 -8.86
CA GLN A 52 -7.01 8.12 -7.67
C GLN A 52 -5.55 8.36 -7.27
N SER A 53 -4.70 7.32 -7.34
CA SER A 53 -3.29 7.45 -7.02
C SER A 53 -2.56 8.43 -7.93
N ARG A 54 -2.89 8.43 -9.22
CA ARG A 54 -2.29 9.37 -10.17
C ARG A 54 -2.67 10.81 -9.88
N TRP A 55 -3.88 11.05 -9.37
CA TRP A 55 -4.37 12.38 -9.04
C TRP A 55 -4.02 12.82 -7.62
N GLU A 56 -3.57 11.92 -6.77
CA GLU A 56 -3.21 12.20 -5.37
C GLU A 56 -1.72 11.98 -5.13
N PHE A 57 -1.32 10.79 -4.64
CA PHE A 57 0.07 10.57 -4.22
C PHE A 57 1.07 10.69 -5.37
N TYR A 58 0.71 10.23 -6.56
CA TYR A 58 1.60 10.27 -7.72
C TYR A 58 1.46 11.55 -8.55
N LYS A 59 0.61 12.46 -8.13
CA LYS A 59 0.24 13.66 -8.89
C LYS A 59 1.45 14.46 -9.39
N ASP A 60 2.41 14.71 -8.51
CA ASP A 60 3.55 15.57 -8.82
C ASP A 60 4.82 14.80 -9.18
N LEU A 61 4.71 13.49 -9.38
CA LEU A 61 5.89 12.65 -9.62
C LEU A 61 6.70 13.11 -10.83
N ASP A 62 6.02 13.41 -11.96
CA ASP A 62 6.71 13.86 -13.17
C ASP A 62 7.49 15.17 -12.94
N PHE A 63 6.89 16.08 -12.17
CA PHE A 63 7.55 17.32 -11.80
C PHE A 63 8.81 17.06 -10.97
N TYR A 64 8.70 16.19 -9.96
CA TYR A 64 9.83 15.85 -9.11
C TYR A 64 10.94 15.18 -9.89
N ILE A 65 10.61 14.30 -10.83
CA ILE A 65 11.60 13.65 -11.68
C ILE A 65 12.38 14.71 -12.49
N SER A 66 11.67 15.66 -13.09
CA SER A 66 12.31 16.68 -13.92
C SER A 66 13.15 17.68 -13.10
N GLN A 67 12.76 17.95 -11.85
CA GLN A 67 13.46 18.93 -11.01
C GLN A 67 14.64 18.36 -10.25
N TYR A 68 14.53 17.13 -9.78
CA TYR A 68 15.50 16.57 -8.82
C TYR A 68 16.18 15.31 -9.30
N GLY A 69 15.68 14.69 -10.36
CA GLY A 69 16.16 13.38 -10.80
C GLY A 69 15.53 12.25 -10.00
N ARG A 70 15.23 11.15 -10.69
CA ARG A 70 14.54 10.00 -10.09
C ARG A 70 15.28 9.45 -8.89
N GLU A 71 16.60 9.40 -8.95
CA GLU A 71 17.45 8.83 -7.90
C GLU A 71 17.40 9.59 -6.57
N ASN A 72 16.87 10.81 -6.57
CA ASN A 72 16.78 11.65 -5.38
C ASN A 72 15.39 11.64 -4.76
N LEU A 73 14.48 10.84 -5.26
CA LEU A 73 13.09 10.81 -4.81
C LEU A 73 12.87 9.76 -3.72
N LEU A 74 11.60 9.49 -3.39
CA LEU A 74 11.23 8.60 -2.30
C LEU A 74 11.71 7.16 -2.54
N GLU A 75 12.30 6.57 -1.52
CA GLU A 75 12.60 5.14 -1.50
C GLU A 75 12.37 4.64 -0.09
N VAL A 76 11.46 3.68 0.06
CA VAL A 76 11.14 3.12 1.38
C VAL A 76 12.36 2.38 1.93
N SER A 77 12.76 2.68 3.16
CA SER A 77 13.93 2.08 3.78
C SER A 77 13.58 0.96 4.75
N ASP A 78 12.52 1.16 5.53
CA ASP A 78 12.07 0.16 6.50
C ASP A 78 10.59 0.32 6.76
N ILE A 79 9.95 -0.80 7.11
CA ILE A 79 8.50 -0.87 7.36
C ILE A 79 8.29 -1.58 8.68
N THR A 80 7.46 -1.00 9.55
CA THR A 80 7.10 -1.59 10.84
C THR A 80 5.61 -1.84 10.89
N ILE A 81 5.21 -3.06 11.23
CA ILE A 81 3.82 -3.37 11.54
C ILE A 81 3.60 -2.97 13.01
N THR A 82 2.78 -1.96 13.25
CA THR A 82 2.53 -1.45 14.59
C THR A 82 1.37 -2.15 15.28
N SER A 83 0.44 -2.69 14.49
CA SER A 83 -0.69 -3.46 15.01
C SER A 83 -1.25 -4.33 13.91
N SER A 84 -1.69 -5.52 14.25
CA SER A 84 -2.36 -6.40 13.29
C SER A 84 -3.33 -7.31 14.02
N ALA A 85 -4.44 -7.66 13.37
CA ALA A 85 -5.46 -8.51 13.95
C ALA A 85 -6.33 -9.17 12.90
N VAL A 86 -6.83 -10.35 13.21
CA VAL A 86 -7.90 -10.98 12.43
C VAL A 86 -9.16 -10.13 12.67
N ALA A 87 -9.76 -9.61 11.59
CA ALA A 87 -10.84 -8.62 11.68
C ALA A 87 -12.23 -9.21 11.43
N GLY A 88 -12.35 -10.52 11.22
CA GLY A 88 -13.63 -11.16 10.93
C GLY A 88 -13.98 -11.04 9.45
N ASN A 89 -15.27 -11.01 9.15
CA ASN A 89 -15.74 -10.98 7.76
C ASN A 89 -15.89 -9.55 7.26
N PHE A 90 -15.39 -9.32 6.05
CA PHE A 90 -15.51 -8.04 5.35
C PHE A 90 -16.55 -8.22 4.24
N GLU A 91 -17.61 -7.45 4.27
CA GLU A 91 -18.70 -7.53 3.30
C GLU A 91 -18.55 -6.47 2.21
N LEU A 92 -18.68 -6.89 0.97
CA LEU A 92 -18.62 -6.01 -0.20
C LEU A 92 -20.03 -5.63 -0.66
N TYR A 93 -20.12 -4.67 -1.58
CA TYR A 93 -21.40 -4.22 -2.14
C TYR A 93 -22.20 -5.36 -2.77
N SER A 94 -21.53 -6.36 -3.30
CA SER A 94 -22.17 -7.53 -3.89
C SER A 94 -22.84 -8.45 -2.87
N GLY A 95 -22.59 -8.22 -1.58
CA GLY A 95 -23.02 -9.11 -0.52
C GLY A 95 -22.03 -10.22 -0.22
N GLU A 96 -20.96 -10.31 -0.97
CA GLU A 96 -19.91 -11.30 -0.71
C GLU A 96 -19.15 -10.95 0.58
N GLU A 97 -18.82 -11.98 1.35
CA GLU A 97 -18.05 -11.82 2.58
C GLU A 97 -16.73 -12.56 2.45
N PHE A 98 -15.66 -11.95 2.98
CA PHE A 98 -14.32 -12.51 2.96
C PHE A 98 -13.72 -12.44 4.35
N ALA A 99 -12.93 -13.44 4.73
CA ALA A 99 -12.10 -13.31 5.91
C ALA A 99 -11.18 -12.11 5.74
N SER A 100 -11.06 -11.27 6.74
CA SER A 100 -10.29 -10.03 6.64
C SER A 100 -9.29 -9.88 7.78
N PHE A 101 -8.28 -9.05 7.53
CA PHE A 101 -7.16 -8.84 8.43
C PHE A 101 -6.83 -7.36 8.45
N TYR A 102 -6.72 -6.80 9.63
CA TYR A 102 -6.45 -5.38 9.81
C TYR A 102 -4.98 -5.16 10.15
N ILE A 103 -4.31 -4.30 9.40
CA ILE A 103 -2.88 -4.07 9.53
C ILE A 103 -2.61 -2.57 9.67
N GLU A 104 -1.94 -2.16 10.76
CA GLU A 104 -1.48 -0.79 10.94
C GLU A 104 0.03 -0.76 10.78
N THR A 105 0.52 0.21 10.01
CA THR A 105 1.94 0.28 9.65
C THR A 105 2.49 1.68 9.76
N THR A 106 3.80 1.75 9.98
CA THR A 106 4.58 2.96 9.75
C THR A 106 5.79 2.58 8.92
N TRP A 107 6.35 3.55 8.19
CA TRP A 107 7.55 3.30 7.41
C TRP A 107 8.38 4.56 7.33
N ASN A 108 9.63 4.41 6.91
CA ASN A 108 10.54 5.51 6.69
C ASN A 108 11.08 5.46 5.26
N TYR A 109 11.60 6.59 4.83
CA TYR A 109 12.24 6.71 3.53
C TYR A 109 13.73 6.92 3.71
N LYS A 110 14.52 6.52 2.72
CA LYS A 110 15.94 6.86 2.71
C LYS A 110 16.08 8.39 2.63
N PRO A 111 17.06 8.98 3.35
CA PRO A 111 17.27 10.43 3.26
C PRO A 111 17.56 10.87 1.82
N SER A 112 17.09 12.05 1.47
CA SER A 112 17.35 12.63 0.17
C SER A 112 17.95 14.03 0.34
N PRO A 113 18.98 14.41 -0.45
CA PRO A 113 19.53 15.75 -0.38
C PRO A 113 18.68 16.80 -1.11
N LYS A 114 17.64 16.37 -1.84
CA LYS A 114 16.86 17.26 -2.70
C LYS A 114 15.44 17.48 -2.25
N ILE A 115 14.84 16.52 -1.54
CA ILE A 115 13.45 16.62 -1.08
C ILE A 115 13.37 16.31 0.41
N ASP A 116 12.35 16.87 1.06
CA ASP A 116 12.06 16.58 2.47
C ASP A 116 11.18 15.34 2.54
N VAL A 117 11.83 14.17 2.72
CA VAL A 117 11.11 12.89 2.73
C VAL A 117 10.15 12.79 3.93
N ASP A 118 10.40 13.52 5.01
CA ASP A 118 9.52 13.48 6.18
C ASP A 118 8.20 14.22 5.97
N SER A 119 8.08 15.00 4.89
CA SER A 119 6.82 15.67 4.55
C SER A 119 5.85 14.73 3.83
N PHE A 120 6.29 13.54 3.45
CA PHE A 120 5.46 12.57 2.74
C PHE A 120 4.83 11.57 3.71
N GLN A 121 3.77 10.91 3.28
CA GLN A 121 3.04 9.94 4.09
C GLN A 121 3.96 8.82 4.59
N LYS A 122 3.87 8.51 5.89
CA LYS A 122 4.67 7.45 6.52
C LYS A 122 3.84 6.52 7.40
N THR A 123 2.51 6.58 7.30
CA THR A 123 1.60 5.75 8.09
C THR A 123 0.47 5.26 7.19
N GLY A 124 0.07 4.02 7.36
CA GLY A 124 -1.04 3.46 6.61
C GLY A 124 -1.82 2.43 7.41
N TYR A 125 -3.12 2.37 7.15
CA TYR A 125 -4.07 1.44 7.77
C TYR A 125 -4.71 0.65 6.65
N PHE A 126 -4.59 -0.69 6.72
CA PHE A 126 -4.97 -1.57 5.62
C PHE A 126 -5.95 -2.62 6.08
N THR A 127 -6.93 -2.94 5.22
CA THR A 127 -7.75 -4.14 5.37
C THR A 127 -7.39 -5.07 4.21
N VAL A 128 -6.91 -6.26 4.53
CA VAL A 128 -6.56 -7.30 3.56
C VAL A 128 -7.64 -8.36 3.63
N ILE A 129 -8.09 -8.86 2.48
CA ILE A 129 -9.08 -9.93 2.39
C ILE A 129 -8.46 -11.18 1.80
N ASN A 130 -8.96 -12.34 2.24
CA ASN A 130 -8.61 -13.62 1.63
C ASN A 130 -9.66 -13.93 0.57
N ASN A 131 -9.34 -13.66 -0.69
CA ASN A 131 -10.22 -13.90 -1.82
C ASN A 131 -9.87 -15.23 -2.45
N ASN A 132 -10.43 -16.31 -1.89
CA ASN A 132 -10.22 -17.69 -2.36
C ASN A 132 -8.72 -18.06 -2.41
N GLY A 133 -7.97 -17.69 -1.37
CA GLY A 133 -6.54 -17.98 -1.27
C GLY A 133 -5.65 -16.89 -1.79
N ARG A 134 -6.22 -15.89 -2.45
CA ARG A 134 -5.48 -14.71 -2.91
C ARG A 134 -5.70 -13.57 -1.92
N TYR A 135 -4.63 -13.09 -1.33
CA TYR A 135 -4.70 -12.02 -0.32
C TYR A 135 -4.55 -10.67 -1.00
N GLU A 136 -5.60 -9.84 -0.89
CA GLU A 136 -5.68 -8.58 -1.61
C GLU A 136 -6.08 -7.45 -0.66
N ILE A 137 -5.58 -6.24 -0.94
CA ILE A 137 -5.90 -5.06 -0.15
C ILE A 137 -7.26 -4.53 -0.62
N ALA A 138 -8.24 -4.50 0.29
CA ALA A 138 -9.59 -4.01 0.02
C ALA A 138 -9.81 -2.59 0.53
N GLN A 139 -9.02 -2.14 1.51
CA GLN A 139 -9.09 -0.78 2.04
C GLN A 139 -7.71 -0.29 2.42
N PHE A 140 -7.47 0.99 2.20
CA PHE A 140 -6.22 1.65 2.55
C PHE A 140 -6.51 3.10 2.93
N PHE A 141 -6.11 3.48 4.15
CA PHE A 141 -6.28 4.83 4.66
C PHE A 141 -4.95 5.35 5.17
N ASP A 142 -4.73 6.67 5.05
CA ASP A 142 -3.51 7.31 5.55
C ASP A 142 -3.63 7.69 7.03
N HIS A 143 -4.84 7.72 7.56
CA HIS A 143 -5.10 8.01 8.98
C HIS A 143 -6.32 7.24 9.45
N TYR A 144 -6.41 7.10 10.77
CA TYR A 144 -7.55 6.41 11.39
C TYR A 144 -8.61 7.44 11.80
N ASP A 145 -9.83 7.15 11.43
CA ASP A 145 -10.98 8.00 11.80
C ASP A 145 -11.74 7.43 13.00
#